data_4ec94c01ec7da76f6b24d455d63455fe
#
_entry.id   4ec94c01ec7da76f6b24d455d63455fe
#
_cell.length_a   1.000
_cell.length_b   1.000
_cell.length_c   1.000
_cell.angle_alpha   90.00
_cell.angle_beta   90.00
_cell.angle_gamma   90.00
#
_symmetry.space_group_name_H-M   'P 1'
#
loop_
_entity.id
_entity.type
_entity.pdbx_description
1 polymer ?
#
loop_
_entity_poly.entity_id
_entity_poly.type
_entity_poly.pdbx_seq_one_letter_code
_entity_poly.pdbx_strand_id
1 'polypeptide(L)'
;MRIALGCDHRGRQAIDELLPVRAGEGPEVVELGGVTGDVSPCDYPDRAWLVANAVRDGQADRGILVCGTGIGMCMAANKVPGVRAALALDELSAKLS
;
A
#
# COMPACT_ATOMS: atom_id res chain seq x y z
N MET A 1 -10.12 10.44 -6.84
CA MET A 1 -8.94 10.09 -6.05
C MET A 1 -8.31 8.80 -6.57
N ARG A 2 -7.01 8.79 -6.68
CA ARG A 2 -6.24 7.61 -7.06
C ARG A 2 -5.55 7.04 -5.86
N ILE A 3 -5.68 5.73 -5.65
CA ILE A 3 -5.03 5.02 -4.55
C ILE A 3 -4.08 3.98 -5.12
N ALA A 4 -2.81 4.07 -4.78
CA ALA A 4 -1.81 3.07 -5.15
C ALA A 4 -1.78 1.97 -4.10
N LEU A 5 -1.82 0.72 -4.55
CA LEU A 5 -1.76 -0.45 -3.68
C LEU A 5 -0.48 -1.23 -3.92
N GLY A 6 0.15 -1.66 -2.86
CA GLY A 6 1.29 -2.56 -2.92
C GLY A 6 1.30 -3.51 -1.74
N CYS A 7 1.84 -4.70 -1.95
CA CYS A 7 2.00 -5.66 -0.87
C CYS A 7 3.24 -6.52 -1.11
N ASP A 8 3.75 -7.13 -0.04
CA ASP A 8 4.69 -8.22 -0.17
C ASP A 8 3.90 -9.54 -0.24
N HIS A 9 4.62 -10.66 -0.30
CA HIS A 9 3.98 -11.97 -0.39
C HIS A 9 3.12 -12.31 0.83
N ARG A 10 3.34 -11.67 1.98
CA ARG A 10 2.57 -11.88 3.21
C ARG A 10 1.28 -11.05 3.23
N GLY A 11 1.28 -9.91 2.53
CA GLY A 11 0.11 -9.03 2.50
C GLY A 11 -0.90 -9.38 1.41
N ARG A 12 -0.61 -10.35 0.57
CA ARG A 12 -1.40 -10.67 -0.61
C ARG A 12 -2.86 -10.97 -0.30
N GLN A 13 -3.10 -11.76 0.73
CA GLN A 13 -4.46 -12.15 1.09
C GLN A 13 -5.31 -10.93 1.48
N ALA A 14 -4.74 -10.02 2.25
CA ALA A 14 -5.45 -8.81 2.66
C ALA A 14 -5.81 -7.93 1.45
N ILE A 15 -4.91 -7.83 0.48
CA ILE A 15 -5.18 -7.10 -0.76
C ILE A 15 -6.29 -7.77 -1.56
N ASP A 16 -6.28 -9.09 -1.67
CA ASP A 16 -7.31 -9.82 -2.39
C ASP A 16 -8.70 -9.62 -1.78
N GLU A 17 -8.79 -9.47 -0.47
CA GLU A 17 -10.03 -9.14 0.22
C GLU A 17 -10.44 -7.67 0.04
N LEU A 18 -9.47 -6.78 -0.05
CA LEU A 18 -9.71 -5.35 -0.17
C LEU A 18 -10.17 -4.91 -1.56
N LEU A 19 -9.61 -5.51 -2.62
CA LEU A 19 -9.89 -5.12 -3.99
C LEU A 19 -11.37 -5.14 -4.36
N PRO A 20 -12.15 -6.19 -4.03
CA PRO A 20 -13.57 -6.21 -4.35
C PRO A 20 -14.37 -5.09 -3.68
N VAL A 21 -13.98 -4.69 -2.47
CA VAL A 21 -14.62 -3.61 -1.74
C VAL A 21 -14.38 -2.27 -2.44
N ARG A 22 -13.20 -2.09 -3.03
CA ARG A 22 -12.82 -0.84 -3.69
C ARG A 22 -13.29 -0.75 -5.14
N ALA A 23 -13.41 -1.87 -5.83
CA ALA A 23 -13.67 -1.89 -7.27
C ALA A 23 -15.01 -1.28 -7.67
N GLY A 24 -16.00 -1.27 -6.80
CA GLY A 24 -17.34 -0.75 -7.10
C GLY A 24 -17.57 0.68 -6.65
N GLU A 25 -16.63 1.34 -5.97
CA GLU A 25 -16.90 2.61 -5.31
C GLU A 25 -15.76 3.62 -5.39
N GLY A 26 -16.00 4.67 -6.12
CA GLY A 26 -15.27 5.92 -6.01
C GLY A 26 -13.82 5.91 -6.46
N PRO A 27 -12.84 5.62 -5.61
CA PRO A 27 -11.45 5.87 -5.99
C PRO A 27 -10.95 4.90 -7.04
N GLU A 28 -10.18 5.43 -7.98
CA GLU A 28 -9.42 4.63 -8.93
C GLU A 28 -8.27 3.95 -8.20
N VAL A 29 -8.13 2.65 -8.41
CA VAL A 29 -7.07 1.86 -7.78
C VAL A 29 -5.97 1.57 -8.79
N VAL A 30 -4.74 1.90 -8.43
CA VAL A 30 -3.55 1.60 -9.22
C VAL A 30 -2.77 0.52 -8.49
N GLU A 31 -2.70 -0.66 -9.08
CA GLU A 31 -2.01 -1.80 -8.48
C GLU A 31 -0.52 -1.74 -8.83
N LEU A 32 0.31 -1.63 -7.80
CA LEU A 32 1.76 -1.58 -7.94
C LEU A 32 2.40 -2.70 -7.12
N GLY A 33 3.30 -3.44 -7.77
CA GLY A 33 4.16 -4.39 -7.07
C GLY A 33 3.48 -5.46 -6.22
N GLY A 34 3.36 -6.66 -6.72
CA GLY A 34 2.93 -7.82 -5.96
C GLY A 34 1.43 -7.94 -5.72
N VAL A 35 0.62 -7.06 -6.27
CA VAL A 35 -0.81 -7.06 -5.98
C VAL A 35 -1.54 -8.14 -6.78
N THR A 36 -1.28 -8.23 -8.08
CA THR A 36 -2.01 -9.16 -8.93
C THR A 36 -1.08 -10.24 -9.48
N GLY A 37 -1.39 -11.50 -9.20
CA GLY A 37 -0.72 -12.65 -9.78
C GLY A 37 0.67 -12.98 -9.27
N ASP A 38 1.35 -12.05 -8.64
CA ASP A 38 2.72 -12.26 -8.15
C ASP A 38 2.71 -12.71 -6.69
N VAL A 39 2.94 -14.00 -6.48
CA VAL A 39 3.02 -14.60 -5.14
C VAL A 39 4.46 -14.95 -4.75
N SER A 40 5.43 -14.52 -5.53
CA SER A 40 6.85 -14.76 -5.25
C SER A 40 7.29 -14.03 -4.00
N PRO A 41 8.20 -14.60 -3.20
CA PRO A 41 8.82 -13.84 -2.12
C PRO A 41 9.52 -12.59 -2.65
N CYS A 42 9.38 -11.49 -1.93
CA CYS A 42 10.00 -10.22 -2.31
C CYS A 42 10.39 -9.45 -1.05
N ASP A 43 11.30 -8.52 -1.21
CA ASP A 43 11.66 -7.62 -0.14
C ASP A 43 10.63 -6.49 -0.04
N TYR A 44 10.05 -6.31 1.13
CA TYR A 44 9.04 -5.28 1.34
C TYR A 44 9.52 -3.86 1.03
N PRO A 45 10.81 -3.48 1.20
CA PRO A 45 11.24 -2.12 0.86
C PRO A 45 11.05 -1.79 -0.61
N ASP A 46 11.23 -2.75 -1.51
CA ASP A 46 11.05 -2.54 -2.95
C ASP A 46 9.60 -2.22 -3.27
N ARG A 47 8.66 -2.91 -2.63
CA ARG A 47 7.23 -2.67 -2.82
C ARG A 47 6.81 -1.33 -2.22
N ALA A 48 7.30 -1.02 -1.03
CA ALA A 48 7.04 0.27 -0.39
C ALA A 48 7.56 1.42 -1.23
N TRP A 49 8.73 1.26 -1.83
CA TRP A 49 9.33 2.25 -2.70
C TRP A 49 8.43 2.60 -3.89
N LEU A 50 7.87 1.60 -4.56
CA LEU A 50 7.00 1.81 -5.71
C LEU A 50 5.78 2.66 -5.34
N VAL A 51 5.10 2.31 -4.26
CA VAL A 51 3.89 3.01 -3.83
C VAL A 51 4.23 4.41 -3.31
N ALA A 52 5.26 4.52 -2.48
CA ALA A 52 5.65 5.81 -1.90
C ALA A 52 6.08 6.81 -2.98
N ASN A 53 6.82 6.35 -3.98
CA ASN A 53 7.22 7.22 -5.08
C ASN A 53 6.03 7.64 -5.95
N ALA A 54 5.07 6.76 -6.16
CA ALA A 54 3.86 7.11 -6.89
C ALA A 54 3.10 8.24 -6.20
N VAL A 55 3.01 8.19 -4.87
CA VAL A 55 2.36 9.26 -4.10
C VAL A 55 3.19 10.54 -4.14
N ARG A 56 4.50 10.45 -3.94
CA ARG A 56 5.38 11.61 -3.99
C ARG A 56 5.32 12.33 -5.33
N ASP A 57 5.29 11.56 -6.43
CA ASP A 57 5.34 12.11 -7.79
C ASP A 57 3.96 12.54 -8.33
N GLY A 58 2.92 12.43 -7.52
CA GLY A 58 1.58 12.85 -7.91
C GLY A 58 0.84 11.85 -8.81
N GLN A 59 1.37 10.66 -8.99
CA GLN A 59 0.71 9.60 -9.77
C GLN A 59 -0.45 8.97 -8.99
N ALA A 60 -0.41 9.07 -7.67
CA ALA A 60 -1.50 8.67 -6.80
C ALA A 60 -1.66 9.69 -5.68
N ASP A 61 -2.86 9.83 -5.18
CA ASP A 61 -3.17 10.75 -4.07
C ASP A 61 -2.86 10.13 -2.72
N ARG A 62 -3.03 8.82 -2.62
CA ARG A 62 -2.79 8.05 -1.40
C ARG A 62 -2.19 6.70 -1.77
N GLY A 63 -1.58 6.06 -0.79
CA GLY A 63 -1.04 4.72 -0.93
C GLY A 63 -1.47 3.82 0.22
N ILE A 64 -1.67 2.55 -0.09
CA ILE A 64 -1.91 1.51 0.90
C ILE A 64 -0.88 0.42 0.68
N LEU A 65 -0.15 0.10 1.75
CA LEU A 65 0.88 -0.93 1.74
C LEU A 65 0.52 -1.99 2.78
N VAL A 66 0.60 -3.24 2.38
CA VAL A 66 0.27 -4.37 3.24
C VAL A 66 1.43 -5.36 3.27
N CYS A 67 1.84 -5.75 4.46
CA CYS A 67 2.80 -6.84 4.67
C CYS A 67 2.38 -7.63 5.91
N GLY A 68 3.23 -8.50 6.41
CA GLY A 68 2.89 -9.34 7.56
C GLY A 68 2.46 -8.54 8.79
N THR A 69 3.18 -7.48 9.15
CA THR A 69 2.87 -6.63 10.31
C THR A 69 2.53 -5.19 9.93
N GLY A 70 2.91 -4.76 8.75
CA GLY A 70 2.81 -3.36 8.33
C GLY A 70 3.95 -2.48 8.81
N ILE A 71 4.70 -2.92 9.81
CA ILE A 71 5.77 -2.12 10.43
C ILE A 71 6.88 -1.81 9.43
N GLY A 72 7.36 -2.82 8.74
CA GLY A 72 8.44 -2.65 7.76
C GLY A 72 8.03 -1.74 6.60
N MET A 73 6.84 -1.93 6.08
CA MET A 73 6.29 -1.10 5.00
C MET A 73 6.17 0.36 5.43
N CYS A 74 5.69 0.61 6.64
CA CYS A 74 5.57 1.95 7.20
C CYS A 74 6.94 2.62 7.31
N MET A 75 7.91 1.92 7.85
CA MET A 75 9.27 2.44 7.98
C MET A 75 9.90 2.73 6.62
N ALA A 76 9.75 1.82 5.67
CA ALA A 76 10.32 1.98 4.34
C ALA A 76 9.67 3.15 3.59
N ALA A 77 8.36 3.29 3.65
CA ALA A 77 7.66 4.39 2.99
C ALA A 77 8.09 5.75 3.55
N ASN A 78 8.31 5.85 4.85
CA ASN A 78 8.75 7.08 5.49
C ASN A 78 10.19 7.48 5.13
N LYS A 79 10.96 6.59 4.51
CA LYS A 79 12.28 6.94 4.00
C LYS A 79 12.24 7.76 2.72
N VAL A 80 11.10 7.80 2.05
CA VAL A 80 10.95 8.59 0.82
C VAL A 80 10.62 10.04 1.21
N PRO A 81 11.46 11.02 0.81
CA PRO A 81 11.20 12.43 1.14
C PRO A 81 9.83 12.88 0.64
N GLY A 82 9.09 13.59 1.48
CA GLY A 82 7.77 14.10 1.14
C GLY A 82 6.63 13.13 1.39
N VAL A 83 6.92 11.90 1.80
CA VAL A 83 5.90 10.88 2.13
C VAL A 83 5.78 10.74 3.64
N ARG A 84 4.55 10.72 4.10
CA ARG A 84 4.22 10.42 5.50
C ARG A 84 3.34 9.18 5.53
N ALA A 85 3.82 8.13 6.18
CA ALA A 85 3.10 6.88 6.32
C ALA A 85 2.81 6.60 7.78
N ALA A 86 1.63 6.11 8.06
CA ALA A 86 1.20 5.72 9.38
C ALA A 86 0.80 4.25 9.38
N LEU A 87 1.11 3.56 10.48
CA LEU A 87 0.69 2.19 10.67
C LEU A 87 -0.75 2.17 11.18
N ALA A 88 -1.63 1.50 10.45
CA ALA A 88 -3.03 1.37 10.85
C ALA A 88 -3.31 -0.10 11.20
N LEU A 89 -3.57 -0.35 12.46
CA LEU A 89 -3.86 -1.70 12.98
C LEU A 89 -5.35 -1.95 13.14
N ASP A 90 -6.15 -0.89 13.15
CA ASP A 90 -7.58 -0.97 13.37
C ASP A 90 -8.29 0.22 12.70
N GLU A 91 -9.60 0.23 12.79
CA GLU A 91 -10.40 1.29 12.19
C GLU A 91 -10.10 2.66 12.79
N LEU A 92 -9.87 2.73 14.10
CA LEU A 92 -9.59 4.01 14.76
C LEU A 92 -8.28 4.61 14.28
N SER A 93 -7.20 3.83 14.26
CA SER A 93 -5.91 4.33 13.79
C SER A 93 -5.97 4.72 12.31
N ALA A 94 -6.73 4.01 11.51
CA ALA A 94 -6.93 4.37 10.10
C ALA A 94 -7.65 5.71 9.95
N LYS A 95 -8.66 5.97 10.77
CA LYS A 95 -9.38 7.25 10.74
C LYS A 95 -8.54 8.43 11.20
N LEU A 96 -7.65 8.20 12.15
CA LEU A 96 -6.80 9.26 12.69
C LEU A 96 -5.58 9.58 11.82
N SER A 97 -5.24 8.68 10.91
CA SER A 97 -4.05 8.84 10.05
C SER A 97 -4.23 9.83 8.90
#